data_d8f03465922f769a20a02eededcfe3d9
#
_entry.id   d8f03465922f769a20a02eededcfe3d9
#
_cell.length_a   1.000
_cell.length_b   1.000
_cell.length_c   1.000
_cell.angle_alpha   90.00
_cell.angle_beta   90.00
_cell.angle_gamma   90.00
#
_symmetry.space_group_name_H-M   'P 1'
#
loop_
_entity.id
_entity.type
_entity.pdbx_description
1 polymer ?
#
loop_
_entity_poly.entity_id
_entity_poly.type
_entity_poly.pdbx_seq_one_letter_code
_entity_poly.pdbx_strand_id
1 'polypeptide(L)'
;TWSTTKLAKEVSPDSIELLSDVIALVRPGSMDAGMTDEYIRRRNGKTWKKKHPIYEKIMESTYGVMVYQEQVMDVIHRVAGLPYTTADKIRKIIAKKHDVKLFAPFKKQFIEGCLEKKTLSEKEAKEFWEALQAHGKYSFNKSHATEYAIIGYWCAYVKYYYPTEFICANLIHGSETKKEELIEEAKRLGLTLI
;
A
#
# COMPACT_ATOMS: atom_id res chain seq x y z
N THR A 1 4.77 -16.11 -1.20
CA THR A 1 6.19 -16.05 -0.81
C THR A 1 6.32 -16.01 0.71
N TRP A 2 7.49 -16.38 1.26
CA TRP A 2 7.74 -16.36 2.71
C TRP A 2 7.49 -14.97 3.34
N SER A 3 7.95 -13.91 2.70
CA SER A 3 7.73 -12.53 3.15
C SER A 3 6.25 -12.15 3.22
N THR A 4 5.46 -12.54 2.22
CA THR A 4 4.01 -12.30 2.19
C THR A 4 3.31 -13.04 3.31
N THR A 5 3.64 -14.30 3.52
CA THR A 5 3.06 -15.11 4.59
C THR A 5 3.41 -14.57 5.97
N LYS A 6 4.67 -14.15 6.17
CA LYS A 6 5.10 -13.52 7.42
C LYS A 6 4.31 -12.25 7.70
N LEU A 7 4.27 -11.32 6.74
CA LEU A 7 3.54 -10.07 6.89
C LEU A 7 2.04 -10.30 7.13
N ALA A 8 1.41 -11.21 6.38
CA ALA A 8 0.00 -11.54 6.57
C ALA A 8 -0.29 -12.09 7.98
N LYS A 9 0.61 -12.90 8.55
CA LYS A 9 0.50 -13.37 9.94
C LYS A 9 0.64 -12.25 10.97
N GLU A 10 1.57 -11.33 10.75
CA GLU A 10 1.81 -10.19 11.66
C GLU A 10 0.67 -9.16 11.60
N VAL A 11 0.11 -8.92 10.43
CA VAL A 11 -1.04 -8.01 10.25
C VAL A 11 -2.36 -8.69 10.65
N SER A 12 -2.48 -10.02 10.47
CA SER A 12 -3.71 -10.78 10.73
C SER A 12 -4.94 -10.09 10.13
N PRO A 13 -5.02 -9.97 8.79
CA PRO A 13 -6.09 -9.22 8.13
C PRO A 13 -7.44 -9.91 8.34
N ASP A 14 -8.42 -9.14 8.83
CA ASP A 14 -9.81 -9.54 9.05
C ASP A 14 -10.80 -8.79 8.13
N SER A 15 -10.28 -8.01 7.21
CA SER A 15 -11.04 -7.24 6.22
C SER A 15 -10.31 -7.19 4.88
N ILE A 16 -11.04 -6.86 3.82
CA ILE A 16 -10.45 -6.64 2.48
C ILE A 16 -9.51 -5.43 2.49
N GLU A 17 -9.80 -4.42 3.28
CA GLU A 17 -8.95 -3.24 3.45
C GLU A 17 -7.57 -3.65 4.01
N LEU A 18 -7.54 -4.40 5.09
CA LEU A 18 -6.29 -4.87 5.69
C LEU A 18 -5.52 -5.83 4.79
N LEU A 19 -6.24 -6.68 4.05
CA LEU A 19 -5.60 -7.55 3.06
C LEU A 19 -5.01 -6.74 1.89
N SER A 20 -5.66 -5.64 1.49
CA SER A 20 -5.13 -4.68 0.52
C SER A 20 -3.85 -4.01 1.03
N ASP A 21 -3.81 -3.62 2.31
CA ASP A 21 -2.63 -3.04 2.93
C ASP A 21 -1.45 -4.03 2.94
N VAL A 22 -1.70 -5.31 3.23
CA VAL A 22 -0.67 -6.38 3.14
C VAL A 22 -0.10 -6.45 1.73
N ILE A 23 -0.95 -6.45 0.69
CA ILE A 23 -0.52 -6.50 -0.71
C ILE A 23 0.31 -5.27 -1.08
N ALA A 24 -0.09 -4.10 -0.62
CA ALA A 24 0.61 -2.85 -0.90
C ALA A 24 1.99 -2.77 -0.21
N LEU A 25 2.11 -3.36 0.99
CA LEU A 25 3.30 -3.24 1.85
C LEU A 25 4.34 -4.35 1.64
N VAL A 26 3.99 -5.51 1.07
CA VAL A 26 4.87 -6.69 0.92
C VAL A 26 5.90 -6.54 -0.20
N ARG A 27 6.22 -5.35 -0.63
CA ARG A 27 7.18 -5.09 -1.70
C ARG A 27 8.54 -4.69 -1.14
N PRO A 28 9.65 -5.09 -1.79
CA PRO A 28 11.00 -4.74 -1.33
C PRO A 28 11.17 -3.26 -0.99
N GLY A 29 10.72 -2.37 -1.88
CA GLY A 29 10.85 -0.93 -1.66
C GLY A 29 10.13 -0.38 -0.43
N SER A 30 8.95 -0.89 -0.09
CA SER A 30 8.20 -0.50 1.13
C SER A 30 8.86 -1.08 2.38
N MET A 31 9.37 -2.31 2.29
CA MET A 31 10.08 -3.00 3.38
C MET A 31 11.42 -2.33 3.67
N ASP A 32 12.23 -2.08 2.66
CA ASP A 32 13.55 -1.43 2.78
C ASP A 32 13.44 0.01 3.30
N ALA A 33 12.33 0.69 3.00
CA ALA A 33 12.03 2.03 3.53
C ALA A 33 11.51 2.03 4.97
N GLY A 34 11.36 0.87 5.62
CA GLY A 34 10.83 0.73 6.97
C GLY A 34 9.33 1.05 7.11
N MET A 35 8.62 1.24 6.00
CA MET A 35 7.19 1.57 6.02
C MET A 35 6.35 0.41 6.54
N THR A 36 6.70 -0.80 6.16
CA THR A 36 6.02 -2.03 6.59
C THR A 36 6.16 -2.24 8.10
N ASP A 37 7.36 -2.10 8.65
CA ASP A 37 7.60 -2.23 10.09
C ASP A 37 6.87 -1.15 10.89
N GLU A 38 6.88 0.08 10.39
CA GLU A 38 6.20 1.18 11.08
C GLU A 38 4.66 1.00 11.03
N TYR A 39 4.11 0.49 9.93
CA TYR A 39 2.69 0.13 9.83
C TYR A 39 2.31 -0.92 10.88
N ILE A 40 3.07 -2.02 10.97
CA ILE A 40 2.83 -3.10 11.93
C ILE A 40 2.90 -2.56 13.36
N ARG A 41 3.95 -1.79 13.70
CA ARG A 41 4.12 -1.22 15.04
C ARG A 41 2.93 -0.34 15.43
N ARG A 42 2.46 0.53 14.54
CA ARG A 42 1.34 1.44 14.82
C ARG A 42 0.01 0.71 14.91
N ARG A 43 -0.23 -0.26 14.03
CA ARG A 43 -1.39 -1.15 14.13
C ARG A 43 -1.42 -1.88 15.48
N ASN A 44 -0.27 -2.28 16.00
CA ASN A 44 -0.13 -2.95 17.29
C ASN A 44 -0.09 -1.98 18.49
N GLY A 45 -0.55 -0.74 18.31
CA GLY A 45 -0.75 0.23 19.40
C GLY A 45 0.42 1.18 19.68
N LYS A 46 1.51 1.17 18.87
CA LYS A 46 2.57 2.17 19.03
C LYS A 46 2.03 3.56 18.68
N THR A 47 2.17 4.49 19.59
CA THR A 47 1.86 5.90 19.35
C THR A 47 2.88 6.54 18.42
N TRP A 48 2.46 7.56 17.66
CA TRP A 48 3.33 8.35 16.79
C TRP A 48 3.01 9.85 16.88
N LYS A 49 3.97 10.67 16.53
CA LYS A 49 3.78 12.12 16.48
C LYS A 49 2.83 12.46 15.33
N LYS A 50 1.69 13.07 15.68
CA LYS A 50 0.72 13.58 14.69
C LYS A 50 1.35 14.71 13.88
N LYS A 51 1.11 14.73 12.57
CA LYS A 51 1.68 15.73 11.64
C LYS A 51 0.72 16.92 11.47
N HIS A 52 -0.46 16.64 10.93
CA HIS A 52 -1.47 17.67 10.64
C HIS A 52 -2.85 17.01 10.60
N PRO A 53 -3.94 17.66 11.09
CA PRO A 53 -5.26 17.05 11.16
C PRO A 53 -5.76 16.47 9.84
N ILE A 54 -5.58 17.20 8.73
CA ILE A 54 -5.97 16.72 7.39
C ILE A 54 -5.15 15.47 7.01
N TYR A 55 -3.83 15.47 7.26
CA TYR A 55 -2.97 14.32 6.99
C TYR A 55 -3.40 13.10 7.80
N GLU A 56 -3.61 13.27 9.11
CA GLU A 56 -4.03 12.18 9.98
C GLU A 56 -5.37 11.58 9.54
N LYS A 57 -6.30 12.43 9.10
CA LYS A 57 -7.59 11.97 8.57
C LYS A 57 -7.45 11.16 7.28
N ILE A 58 -6.55 11.56 6.37
CA ILE A 58 -6.28 10.83 5.13
C ILE A 58 -5.60 9.49 5.42
N MET A 59 -4.70 9.46 6.42
CA MET A 59 -3.92 8.26 6.77
C MET A 59 -4.58 7.41 7.87
N GLU A 60 -5.80 7.72 8.29
CA GLU A 60 -6.48 7.06 9.41
C GLU A 60 -6.58 5.54 9.21
N SER A 61 -7.00 5.10 8.04
CA SER A 61 -7.15 3.69 7.70
C SER A 61 -5.80 2.93 7.59
N THR A 62 -4.71 3.65 7.44
CA THR A 62 -3.36 3.08 7.29
C THR A 62 -2.44 3.45 8.47
N TYR A 63 -3.02 3.72 9.64
CA TYR A 63 -2.31 4.00 10.90
C TYR A 63 -1.26 5.12 10.78
N GLY A 64 -1.57 6.17 10.00
CA GLY A 64 -0.67 7.31 9.78
C GLY A 64 0.50 7.04 8.83
N VAL A 65 0.53 5.88 8.15
CA VAL A 65 1.53 5.53 7.13
C VAL A 65 0.98 5.82 5.73
N MET A 66 1.78 6.44 4.89
CA MET A 66 1.40 6.73 3.50
C MET A 66 1.61 5.49 2.62
N VAL A 67 0.57 4.67 2.49
CA VAL A 67 0.61 3.40 1.75
C VAL A 67 0.22 3.57 0.28
N TYR A 68 -0.77 4.43 0.00
CA TYR A 68 -1.42 4.50 -1.30
C TYR A 68 -1.13 5.79 -2.08
N GLN A 69 -1.11 5.67 -3.41
CA GLN A 69 -0.95 6.79 -4.35
C GLN A 69 -2.11 7.79 -4.21
N GLU A 70 -3.29 7.30 -3.95
CA GLU A 70 -4.49 8.09 -3.71
C GLU A 70 -4.31 8.97 -2.46
N GLN A 71 -3.66 8.47 -1.41
CA GLN A 71 -3.34 9.27 -0.22
C GLN A 71 -2.34 10.39 -0.54
N VAL A 72 -1.37 10.15 -1.42
CA VAL A 72 -0.45 11.20 -1.90
C VAL A 72 -1.23 12.32 -2.59
N MET A 73 -2.14 11.95 -3.50
CA MET A 73 -2.95 12.93 -4.22
C MET A 73 -3.90 13.68 -3.28
N ASP A 74 -4.52 12.99 -2.33
CA ASP A 74 -5.41 13.60 -1.33
C ASP A 74 -4.67 14.60 -0.44
N VAL A 75 -3.45 14.29 0.00
CA VAL A 75 -2.63 15.23 0.76
C VAL A 75 -2.35 16.49 -0.07
N ILE A 76 -1.92 16.35 -1.31
CA ILE A 76 -1.62 17.47 -2.20
C ILE A 76 -2.88 18.32 -2.42
N HIS A 77 -4.01 17.69 -2.71
CA HIS A 77 -5.28 18.37 -2.96
C HIS A 77 -5.82 19.06 -1.68
N ARG A 78 -5.90 18.33 -0.59
CA ARG A 78 -6.61 18.82 0.62
C ARG A 78 -5.76 19.76 1.47
N VAL A 79 -4.44 19.58 1.48
CA VAL A 79 -3.53 20.43 2.26
C VAL A 79 -3.12 21.69 1.46
N ALA A 80 -2.72 21.52 0.19
CA ALA A 80 -2.26 22.65 -0.64
C ALA A 80 -3.35 23.24 -1.56
N GLY A 81 -4.54 22.62 -1.66
CA GLY A 81 -5.62 23.11 -2.51
C GLY A 81 -5.42 22.90 -4.01
N LEU A 82 -4.40 22.15 -4.40
CA LEU A 82 -4.12 21.92 -5.81
C LEU A 82 -5.15 20.97 -6.44
N PRO A 83 -5.54 21.17 -7.70
CA PRO A 83 -6.45 20.26 -8.40
C PRO A 83 -5.90 18.84 -8.46
N TYR A 84 -6.76 17.82 -8.47
CA TYR A 84 -6.36 16.41 -8.60
C TYR A 84 -5.54 16.13 -9.86
N THR A 85 -5.79 16.85 -10.96
CA THR A 85 -4.99 16.78 -12.19
C THR A 85 -3.53 17.20 -11.96
N THR A 86 -3.28 18.20 -11.10
CA THR A 86 -1.95 18.62 -10.69
C THR A 86 -1.36 17.64 -9.68
N ALA A 87 -2.17 17.18 -8.72
CA ALA A 87 -1.75 16.19 -7.74
C ALA A 87 -1.27 14.88 -8.41
N ASP A 88 -1.98 14.41 -9.45
CA ASP A 88 -1.57 13.23 -10.22
C ASP A 88 -0.25 13.44 -10.99
N LYS A 89 -0.03 14.63 -11.56
CA LYS A 89 1.25 14.97 -12.18
C LYS A 89 2.38 14.91 -11.17
N ILE A 90 2.20 15.51 -9.99
CA ILE A 90 3.19 15.49 -8.90
C ILE A 90 3.46 14.04 -8.46
N ARG A 91 2.41 13.24 -8.21
CA ARG A 91 2.53 11.83 -7.86
C ARG A 91 3.34 11.05 -8.91
N LYS A 92 3.05 11.23 -10.20
CA LYS A 92 3.78 10.57 -11.30
C LYS A 92 5.25 10.92 -11.32
N ILE A 93 5.60 12.19 -11.07
CA ILE A 93 6.98 12.66 -11.01
C ILE A 93 7.70 12.02 -9.80
N ILE A 94 7.05 11.99 -8.62
CA ILE A 94 7.58 11.35 -7.42
C ILE A 94 7.87 9.86 -7.67
N ALA A 95 6.92 9.14 -8.28
CA ALA A 95 7.05 7.71 -8.55
C ALA A 95 8.19 7.36 -9.52
N LYS A 96 8.46 8.23 -10.50
CA LYS A 96 9.47 7.99 -11.53
C LYS A 96 10.89 8.37 -11.14
N LYS A 97 11.12 8.87 -9.92
CA LYS A 97 12.44 9.35 -9.44
C LYS A 97 13.12 10.35 -10.40
N HIS A 98 12.32 11.21 -11.04
CA HIS A 98 12.83 12.19 -11.97
C HIS A 98 13.74 13.23 -11.30
N ASP A 99 14.56 13.89 -12.13
CA ASP A 99 15.53 14.92 -11.76
C ASP A 99 14.89 16.01 -10.87
N VAL A 100 15.64 16.45 -9.87
CA VAL A 100 15.27 17.50 -8.89
C VAL A 100 14.73 18.74 -9.57
N LYS A 101 15.20 19.08 -10.78
CA LYS A 101 14.75 20.24 -11.55
C LYS A 101 13.26 20.19 -11.91
N LEU A 102 12.69 19.00 -12.12
CA LEU A 102 11.26 18.83 -12.43
C LEU A 102 10.36 19.04 -11.22
N PHE A 103 10.90 18.90 -10.02
CA PHE A 103 10.16 19.10 -8.78
C PHE A 103 10.01 20.57 -8.37
N ALA A 104 10.94 21.42 -8.74
CA ALA A 104 11.01 22.80 -8.25
C ALA A 104 9.71 23.60 -8.50
N PRO A 105 9.10 23.58 -9.69
CA PRO A 105 7.84 24.31 -9.94
C PRO A 105 6.68 23.79 -9.09
N PHE A 106 6.59 22.47 -8.92
CA PHE A 106 5.52 21.84 -8.14
C PHE A 106 5.71 22.02 -6.64
N LYS A 107 6.96 22.00 -6.15
CA LYS A 107 7.28 22.35 -4.75
C LYS A 107 6.82 23.77 -4.43
N LYS A 108 7.10 24.70 -5.33
CA LYS A 108 6.67 26.10 -5.19
C LYS A 108 5.15 26.20 -5.12
N GLN A 109 4.42 25.60 -6.09
CA GLN A 109 2.96 25.59 -6.12
C GLN A 109 2.36 24.94 -4.85
N PHE A 110 2.94 23.87 -4.36
CA PHE A 110 2.48 23.20 -3.13
C PHE A 110 2.63 24.13 -1.91
N ILE A 111 3.79 24.77 -1.75
CA ILE A 111 4.05 25.68 -0.64
C ILE A 111 3.12 26.91 -0.72
N GLU A 112 3.00 27.54 -1.88
CA GLU A 112 2.10 28.67 -2.10
C GLU A 112 0.64 28.29 -1.78
N GLY A 113 0.18 27.14 -2.24
CA GLY A 113 -1.18 26.65 -1.95
C GLY A 113 -1.42 26.38 -0.45
N CYS A 114 -0.43 25.86 0.27
CA CYS A 114 -0.52 25.70 1.73
C CYS A 114 -0.64 27.05 2.46
N LEU A 115 0.12 28.05 2.03
CA LEU A 115 0.08 29.38 2.62
C LEU A 115 -1.23 30.10 2.33
N GLU A 116 -1.70 30.04 1.09
CA GLU A 116 -2.98 30.63 0.68
C GLU A 116 -4.16 30.03 1.44
N LYS A 117 -4.19 28.71 1.59
CA LYS A 117 -5.20 28.00 2.39
C LYS A 117 -4.99 28.14 3.90
N LYS A 118 -3.89 28.71 4.35
CA LYS A 118 -3.50 28.81 5.77
C LYS A 118 -3.50 27.45 6.48
N THR A 119 -3.13 26.41 5.78
CA THR A 119 -3.07 25.03 6.33
C THR A 119 -1.74 24.75 7.02
N LEU A 120 -0.64 25.27 6.47
CA LEU A 120 0.72 25.06 6.98
C LEU A 120 1.51 26.37 6.89
N SER A 121 2.46 26.58 7.81
CA SER A 121 3.50 27.58 7.66
C SER A 121 4.46 27.16 6.54
N GLU A 122 5.27 28.11 6.05
CA GLU A 122 6.23 27.83 4.99
C GLU A 122 7.23 26.73 5.38
N LYS A 123 7.68 26.72 6.64
CA LYS A 123 8.57 25.69 7.16
C LYS A 123 7.90 24.31 7.14
N GLU A 124 6.70 24.22 7.67
CA GLU A 124 5.93 22.98 7.69
C GLU A 124 5.60 22.47 6.28
N ALA A 125 5.26 23.37 5.35
CA ALA A 125 5.00 23.01 3.96
C ALA A 125 6.25 22.43 3.27
N LYS A 126 7.45 22.96 3.56
CA LYS A 126 8.71 22.39 3.07
C LYS A 126 8.97 21.00 3.64
N GLU A 127 8.82 20.81 4.95
CA GLU A 127 8.97 19.52 5.63
C GLU A 127 7.95 18.49 5.10
N PHE A 128 6.71 18.94 4.88
CA PHE A 128 5.66 18.10 4.31
C PHE A 128 5.98 17.65 2.88
N TRP A 129 6.48 18.56 2.05
CA TRP A 129 6.90 18.23 0.70
C TRP A 129 8.02 17.18 0.67
N GLU A 130 9.01 17.33 1.54
CA GLU A 130 10.11 16.36 1.66
C GLU A 130 9.60 14.97 2.10
N ALA A 131 8.66 14.93 3.03
CA ALA A 131 8.01 13.69 3.43
C ALA A 131 7.19 13.07 2.29
N LEU A 132 6.48 13.86 1.49
CA LEU A 132 5.78 13.38 0.29
C LEU A 132 6.74 12.76 -0.73
N GLN A 133 7.90 13.38 -0.97
CA GLN A 133 8.92 12.82 -1.86
C GLN A 133 9.53 11.54 -1.31
N ALA A 134 9.83 11.49 -0.02
CA ALA A 134 10.48 10.34 0.61
C ALA A 134 9.58 9.10 0.62
N HIS A 135 8.29 9.27 0.95
CA HIS A 135 7.35 8.16 1.12
C HIS A 135 6.50 7.90 -0.12
N GLY A 136 6.12 8.94 -0.86
CA GLY A 136 5.26 8.84 -2.04
C GLY A 136 5.82 7.95 -3.15
N LYS A 137 7.15 7.87 -3.28
CA LYS A 137 7.81 7.00 -4.27
C LYS A 137 7.58 5.49 -4.05
N TYR A 138 7.17 5.11 -2.85
CA TYR A 138 6.87 3.72 -2.50
C TYR A 138 5.37 3.43 -2.42
N SER A 139 4.54 4.46 -2.62
CA SER A 139 3.09 4.32 -2.59
C SER A 139 2.57 3.39 -3.68
N PHE A 140 1.49 2.68 -3.39
CA PHE A 140 0.87 1.67 -4.26
C PHE A 140 -0.50 2.13 -4.76
N ASN A 141 -0.93 1.67 -5.92
CA ASN A 141 -2.29 1.93 -6.40
C ASN A 141 -3.30 1.16 -5.55
N LYS A 142 -4.24 1.89 -4.92
CA LYS A 142 -5.22 1.30 -4.01
C LYS A 142 -6.18 0.36 -4.72
N SER A 143 -6.68 0.75 -5.89
CA SER A 143 -7.62 -0.06 -6.67
C SER A 143 -7.01 -1.41 -7.02
N HIS A 144 -5.76 -1.42 -7.48
CA HIS A 144 -5.04 -2.64 -7.81
C HIS A 144 -4.83 -3.53 -6.57
N ALA A 145 -4.44 -2.95 -5.43
CA ALA A 145 -4.30 -3.72 -4.18
C ALA A 145 -5.64 -4.34 -3.76
N THR A 146 -6.75 -3.60 -3.88
CA THR A 146 -8.07 -4.08 -3.50
C THR A 146 -8.56 -5.19 -4.43
N GLU A 147 -8.34 -5.09 -5.74
CA GLU A 147 -8.67 -6.15 -6.69
C GLU A 147 -7.95 -7.45 -6.35
N TYR A 148 -6.65 -7.39 -6.10
CA TYR A 148 -5.87 -8.55 -5.72
C TYR A 148 -6.24 -9.09 -4.33
N ALA A 149 -6.65 -8.22 -3.39
CA ALA A 149 -7.15 -8.64 -2.09
C ALA A 149 -8.44 -9.45 -2.22
N ILE A 150 -9.38 -9.01 -3.06
CA ILE A 150 -10.63 -9.73 -3.34
C ILE A 150 -10.35 -11.09 -3.97
N ILE A 151 -9.49 -11.13 -5.00
CA ILE A 151 -9.11 -12.39 -5.67
C ILE A 151 -8.40 -13.32 -4.67
N GLY A 152 -7.48 -12.78 -3.87
CA GLY A 152 -6.77 -13.55 -2.84
C GLY A 152 -7.71 -14.13 -1.79
N TYR A 153 -8.72 -13.36 -1.36
CA TYR A 153 -9.76 -13.82 -0.46
C TYR A 153 -10.59 -14.94 -1.08
N TRP A 154 -11.04 -14.80 -2.33
CA TRP A 154 -11.79 -15.85 -3.02
C TRP A 154 -10.98 -17.14 -3.16
N CYS A 155 -9.70 -17.03 -3.51
CA CYS A 155 -8.81 -18.19 -3.57
C CYS A 155 -8.69 -18.88 -2.20
N ALA A 156 -8.52 -18.11 -1.13
CA ALA A 156 -8.46 -18.66 0.22
C ALA A 156 -9.78 -19.31 0.64
N TYR A 157 -10.91 -18.68 0.33
CA TYR A 157 -12.25 -19.21 0.60
C TYR A 157 -12.49 -20.53 -0.11
N VAL A 158 -12.26 -20.59 -1.42
CA VAL A 158 -12.45 -21.81 -2.22
C VAL A 158 -11.49 -22.90 -1.74
N LYS A 159 -10.25 -22.56 -1.46
CA LYS A 159 -9.25 -23.50 -0.93
C LYS A 159 -9.65 -24.10 0.42
N TYR A 160 -10.28 -23.31 1.28
CA TYR A 160 -10.71 -23.77 2.61
C TYR A 160 -11.94 -24.67 2.55
N TYR A 161 -12.97 -24.27 1.80
CA TYR A 161 -14.25 -24.99 1.75
C TYR A 161 -14.31 -26.08 0.68
N TYR A 162 -13.51 -25.96 -0.40
CA TYR A 162 -13.49 -26.83 -1.57
C TYR A 162 -12.04 -27.16 -1.97
N PRO A 163 -11.25 -27.78 -1.05
CA PRO A 163 -9.81 -27.96 -1.28
C PRO A 163 -9.51 -28.88 -2.47
N THR A 164 -10.32 -29.92 -2.69
CA THR A 164 -10.13 -30.85 -3.81
C THR A 164 -10.29 -30.14 -5.13
N GLU A 165 -11.39 -29.42 -5.31
CA GLU A 165 -11.73 -28.69 -6.53
C GLU A 165 -10.69 -27.58 -6.79
N PHE A 166 -10.26 -26.88 -5.73
CA PHE A 166 -9.24 -25.85 -5.83
C PHE A 166 -7.90 -26.42 -6.32
N ILE A 167 -7.45 -27.53 -5.73
CA ILE A 167 -6.19 -28.15 -6.09
C ILE A 167 -6.27 -28.73 -7.51
N CYS A 168 -7.34 -29.46 -7.86
CA CYS A 168 -7.52 -29.98 -9.21
C CYS A 168 -7.51 -28.88 -10.27
N ALA A 169 -8.26 -27.79 -10.05
CA ALA A 169 -8.26 -26.67 -10.98
C ALA A 169 -6.86 -26.05 -11.17
N ASN A 170 -6.10 -25.91 -10.08
CA ASN A 170 -4.74 -25.37 -10.14
C ASN A 170 -3.75 -26.36 -10.78
N LEU A 171 -3.93 -27.68 -10.64
CA LEU A 171 -3.12 -28.68 -11.32
C LEU A 171 -3.37 -28.70 -12.85
N ILE A 172 -4.63 -28.46 -13.25
CA ILE A 172 -5.02 -28.43 -14.68
C ILE A 172 -4.62 -27.13 -15.36
N HIS A 173 -4.88 -25.98 -14.71
CA HIS A 173 -4.77 -24.65 -15.32
C HIS A 173 -3.63 -23.81 -14.76
N GLY A 174 -2.98 -24.23 -13.69
CA GLY A 174 -1.90 -23.50 -13.05
C GLY A 174 -0.54 -23.66 -13.72
N SER A 175 0.46 -22.97 -13.18
CA SER A 175 1.84 -23.05 -13.66
C SER A 175 2.46 -24.39 -13.30
N GLU A 176 3.19 -25.00 -14.26
CA GLU A 176 3.98 -26.22 -14.05
C GLU A 176 4.90 -26.13 -12.82
N THR A 177 5.49 -24.95 -12.60
CA THR A 177 6.45 -24.72 -11.49
C THR A 177 5.83 -24.86 -10.09
N LYS A 178 4.49 -24.92 -9.98
CA LYS A 178 3.78 -25.05 -8.70
C LYS A 178 3.10 -26.41 -8.52
N LYS A 179 3.17 -27.31 -9.51
CA LYS A 179 2.51 -28.60 -9.44
C LYS A 179 3.01 -29.46 -8.29
N GLU A 180 4.32 -29.49 -8.07
CA GLU A 180 4.90 -30.27 -6.97
C GLU A 180 4.43 -29.76 -5.61
N GLU A 181 4.42 -28.43 -5.38
CA GLU A 181 3.91 -27.84 -4.14
C GLU A 181 2.43 -28.17 -3.91
N LEU A 182 1.61 -28.18 -4.97
CA LEU A 182 0.19 -28.52 -4.89
C LEU A 182 -0.05 -30.00 -4.59
N ILE A 183 0.75 -30.90 -5.17
CA ILE A 183 0.70 -32.33 -4.89
C ILE A 183 1.06 -32.62 -3.42
N GLU A 184 2.11 -32.01 -2.92
CA GLU A 184 2.52 -32.13 -1.52
C GLU A 184 1.44 -31.59 -0.58
N GLU A 185 0.81 -30.48 -0.95
CA GLU A 185 -0.29 -29.92 -0.17
C GLU A 185 -1.53 -30.84 -0.17
N ALA A 186 -1.87 -31.42 -1.32
CA ALA A 186 -2.95 -32.40 -1.41
C ALA A 186 -2.71 -33.60 -0.50
N LYS A 187 -1.52 -34.16 -0.51
CA LYS A 187 -1.12 -35.25 0.39
C LYS A 187 -1.28 -34.85 1.87
N ARG A 188 -0.81 -33.65 2.23
CA ARG A 188 -0.94 -33.13 3.60
C ARG A 188 -2.38 -32.97 4.05
N LEU A 189 -3.28 -32.64 3.13
CA LEU A 189 -4.73 -32.52 3.36
C LEU A 189 -5.48 -33.88 3.30
N GLY A 190 -4.78 -34.98 3.01
CA GLY A 190 -5.37 -36.30 2.87
C GLY A 190 -6.23 -36.47 1.61
N LEU A 191 -5.99 -35.65 0.58
CA LEU A 191 -6.74 -35.70 -0.67
C LEU A 191 -6.15 -36.77 -1.60
N THR A 192 -7.01 -37.59 -2.19
CA THR A 192 -6.62 -38.53 -3.23
C THR A 192 -6.67 -37.84 -4.58
N LEU A 193 -5.52 -37.73 -5.24
CA LEU A 193 -5.43 -37.27 -6.61
C LEU A 193 -5.51 -38.48 -7.53
N ILE A 194 -6.55 -38.51 -8.36
CA ILE A 194 -6.80 -39.58 -9.36
C ILE A 194 -6.30 -39.08 -10.71
#